data_251b59eaae698633a79e7fe0a942adfd
#
_entry.id   251b59eaae698633a79e7fe0a942adfd
#
_cell.length_a   1.000
_cell.length_b   1.000
_cell.length_c   1.000
_cell.angle_alpha   90.00
_cell.angle_beta   90.00
_cell.angle_gamma   90.00
#
_symmetry.space_group_name_H-M   'P 1'
#
loop_
_entity.id
_entity.type
_entity.pdbx_description
1 polymer ?
#
loop_
_entity_poly.entity_id
_entity_poly.type
_entity_poly.pdbx_seq_one_letter_code
_entity_poly.pdbx_strand_id
1 'polypeptide(L)'
;MAGQDLWVKVEDGKVVRGANLLPPDVSAWGADKDALIRSGWYPIVSVKPESFHHDTEVWESESYEIKDDHVVWTLTKRSKTQEELDAEEAERWRLWRIERNFRLAETDWVIIKYLEAGQAVPEAWTTYRQALRDLPVTPTFNGSNWPVRPDATN
;
A
#
# COMPACT_ATOMS: atom_id res chain seq x y z
N MET A 1 -26.15 0.90 -7.70
CA MET A 1 -26.15 0.70 -6.23
C MET A 1 -25.96 2.08 -5.63
N ALA A 2 -26.91 2.58 -4.84
CA ALA A 2 -26.74 3.82 -4.11
C ALA A 2 -25.57 3.61 -3.13
N GLY A 3 -24.53 4.44 -3.25
CA GLY A 3 -23.40 4.42 -2.32
C GLY A 3 -23.96 4.68 -0.90
N GLN A 4 -23.47 3.92 0.07
CA GLN A 4 -23.82 4.20 1.46
C GLN A 4 -23.25 5.57 1.81
N ASP A 5 -24.14 6.49 2.25
CA ASP A 5 -23.72 7.83 2.65
C ASP A 5 -22.76 7.74 3.84
N LEU A 6 -21.62 8.39 3.72
CA LEU A 6 -20.67 8.52 4.83
C LEU A 6 -21.09 9.72 5.68
N TRP A 7 -20.89 9.59 6.98
CA TRP A 7 -21.26 10.58 7.98
C TRP A 7 -20.08 10.93 8.87
N VAL A 8 -20.10 12.12 9.42
CA VAL A 8 -19.16 12.59 10.44
C VAL A 8 -19.89 12.99 11.69
N LYS A 9 -19.24 12.82 12.83
CA LYS A 9 -19.73 13.37 14.11
C LYS A 9 -19.05 14.70 14.36
N VAL A 10 -19.84 15.72 14.63
CA VAL A 10 -19.41 17.08 14.98
C VAL A 10 -19.83 17.38 16.41
N GLU A 11 -18.90 17.86 17.22
CA GLU A 11 -19.13 18.33 18.59
C GLU A 11 -18.35 19.63 18.78
N ASP A 12 -18.97 20.62 19.41
CA ASP A 12 -18.36 21.95 19.67
C ASP A 12 -17.73 22.58 18.41
N GLY A 13 -18.38 22.42 17.25
CA GLY A 13 -17.89 22.97 15.99
C GLY A 13 -16.66 22.28 15.41
N LYS A 14 -16.33 21.07 15.87
CA LYS A 14 -15.20 20.28 15.39
C LYS A 14 -15.63 18.86 15.00
N VAL A 15 -15.02 18.31 13.95
CA VAL A 15 -15.19 16.91 13.59
C VAL A 15 -14.43 16.04 14.61
N VAL A 16 -15.18 15.30 15.42
CA VAL A 16 -14.63 14.40 16.46
C VAL A 16 -14.57 12.95 16.00
N ARG A 17 -15.32 12.60 14.95
CA ARG A 17 -15.26 11.30 14.30
C ARG A 17 -15.33 11.52 12.78
N GLY A 18 -14.27 11.10 12.08
CA GLY A 18 -14.14 11.24 10.63
C GLY A 18 -15.15 10.41 9.84
N ALA A 19 -15.04 10.49 8.53
CA ALA A 19 -15.92 9.85 7.56
C ALA A 19 -16.12 8.36 7.85
N ASN A 20 -17.35 7.96 8.18
CA ASN A 20 -17.69 6.58 8.50
C ASN A 20 -19.16 6.29 8.22
N LEU A 21 -19.55 5.03 8.24
CA LEU A 21 -20.96 4.67 8.29
C LEU A 21 -21.53 5.06 9.66
N LEU A 22 -22.82 5.41 9.68
CA LEU A 22 -23.49 5.63 10.95
C LEU A 22 -23.39 4.37 11.84
N PRO A 23 -23.10 4.53 13.14
CA PRO A 23 -23.19 3.43 14.06
C PRO A 23 -24.57 2.76 14.02
N PRO A 24 -24.68 1.43 14.24
CA PRO A 24 -25.95 0.70 14.15
C PRO A 24 -27.05 1.23 15.07
N ASP A 25 -26.70 1.73 16.24
CA ASP A 25 -27.62 2.35 17.22
C ASP A 25 -28.16 3.69 16.71
N VAL A 26 -27.37 4.44 15.95
CA VAL A 26 -27.76 5.71 15.33
C VAL A 26 -28.55 5.46 14.04
N SER A 27 -28.15 4.50 13.23
CA SER A 27 -28.85 4.14 12.00
C SER A 27 -30.27 3.59 12.23
N ALA A 28 -30.51 3.02 13.41
CA ALA A 28 -31.82 2.51 13.82
C ALA A 28 -32.85 3.62 14.13
N TRP A 29 -32.43 4.91 14.24
CA TRP A 29 -33.33 6.03 14.51
C TRP A 29 -34.19 6.44 13.29
N GLY A 30 -34.15 5.65 12.19
CA GLY A 30 -34.97 5.86 11.00
C GLY A 30 -34.68 7.19 10.32
N ALA A 31 -33.67 7.23 9.54
CA ALA A 31 -33.30 8.11 8.42
C ALA A 31 -33.83 9.56 8.35
N ASP A 32 -34.28 10.19 9.45
CA ASP A 32 -34.54 11.62 9.47
C ASP A 32 -33.19 12.37 9.52
N LYS A 33 -32.79 12.89 8.35
CA LYS A 33 -31.56 13.67 8.19
C LYS A 33 -31.47 14.81 9.19
N ASP A 34 -32.58 15.51 9.41
CA ASP A 34 -32.62 16.68 10.30
C ASP A 34 -32.41 16.26 11.77
N ALA A 35 -32.94 15.10 12.18
CA ALA A 35 -32.74 14.58 13.51
C ALA A 35 -31.26 14.17 13.72
N LEU A 36 -30.64 13.57 12.72
CA LEU A 36 -29.22 13.23 12.74
C LEU A 36 -28.35 14.48 12.87
N ILE A 37 -28.63 15.53 12.08
CA ILE A 37 -27.90 16.81 12.15
C ILE A 37 -28.06 17.46 13.53
N ARG A 38 -29.28 17.51 14.09
CA ARG A 38 -29.50 18.02 15.46
C ARG A 38 -28.75 17.22 16.51
N SER A 39 -28.48 15.95 16.28
CA SER A 39 -27.66 15.11 17.15
C SER A 39 -26.15 15.18 16.86
N GLY A 40 -25.73 16.05 15.94
CA GLY A 40 -24.33 16.28 15.56
C GLY A 40 -23.78 15.30 14.51
N TRP A 41 -24.63 14.56 13.82
CA TRP A 41 -24.22 13.72 12.70
C TRP A 41 -24.53 14.43 11.38
N TYR A 42 -23.51 14.62 10.56
CA TYR A 42 -23.61 15.33 9.28
C TYR A 42 -23.23 14.42 8.13
N PRO A 43 -24.00 14.42 7.02
CA PRO A 43 -23.58 13.73 5.81
C PRO A 43 -22.35 14.41 5.21
N ILE A 44 -21.50 13.63 4.56
CA ILE A 44 -20.29 14.14 3.92
C ILE A 44 -20.52 14.40 2.44
N VAL A 45 -20.05 15.55 1.98
CA VAL A 45 -19.77 15.84 0.58
C VAL A 45 -18.25 15.77 0.38
N SER A 46 -17.79 14.79 -0.40
CA SER A 46 -16.37 14.61 -0.67
C SER A 46 -15.93 15.45 -1.86
N VAL A 47 -14.91 16.27 -1.65
CA VAL A 47 -14.18 16.97 -2.71
C VAL A 47 -12.78 16.39 -2.78
N LYS A 48 -12.50 15.61 -3.81
CA LYS A 48 -11.21 14.94 -4.01
C LYS A 48 -10.82 15.00 -5.48
N PRO A 49 -9.51 14.93 -5.79
CA PRO A 49 -9.04 14.86 -7.17
C PRO A 49 -9.67 13.67 -7.92
N GLU A 50 -9.94 13.85 -9.21
CA GLU A 50 -10.52 12.81 -10.08
C GLU A 50 -9.64 11.57 -10.20
N SER A 51 -8.32 11.75 -10.12
CA SER A 51 -7.34 10.67 -10.21
C SER A 51 -6.27 10.81 -9.13
N PHE A 52 -5.66 9.70 -8.76
CA PHE A 52 -4.52 9.65 -7.86
C PHE A 52 -3.53 8.59 -8.34
N HIS A 53 -2.27 8.98 -8.53
CA HIS A 53 -1.19 8.15 -9.02
C HIS A 53 -0.19 7.85 -7.89
N HIS A 54 -0.30 6.72 -7.26
CA HIS A 54 0.52 6.30 -6.11
C HIS A 54 2.03 6.38 -6.36
N ASP A 55 2.46 6.19 -7.60
CA ASP A 55 3.88 6.21 -7.95
C ASP A 55 4.48 7.62 -7.93
N THR A 56 3.68 8.64 -8.22
CA THR A 56 4.15 10.01 -8.42
C THR A 56 3.48 11.03 -7.51
N GLU A 57 2.43 10.66 -6.79
CA GLU A 57 1.62 11.57 -5.98
C GLU A 57 1.48 11.07 -4.55
N VAL A 58 1.30 12.01 -3.63
CA VAL A 58 1.03 11.77 -2.22
C VAL A 58 -0.11 12.68 -1.76
N TRP A 59 -0.93 12.20 -0.83
CA TRP A 59 -1.92 13.04 -0.17
C TRP A 59 -1.22 14.09 0.68
N GLU A 60 -1.58 15.34 0.49
CA GLU A 60 -0.95 16.48 1.15
C GLU A 60 -1.71 16.91 2.38
N SER A 61 -3.02 17.06 2.25
CA SER A 61 -3.86 17.49 3.36
C SER A 61 -5.28 16.97 3.23
N GLU A 62 -5.94 16.90 4.38
CA GLU A 62 -7.40 16.79 4.46
C GLU A 62 -7.95 17.92 5.32
N SER A 63 -9.12 18.39 4.98
CA SER A 63 -9.84 19.44 5.74
C SER A 63 -11.33 19.18 5.76
N TYR A 64 -11.97 19.68 6.80
CA TYR A 64 -13.42 19.59 7.00
C TYR A 64 -13.99 21.00 7.14
N GLU A 65 -14.96 21.34 6.34
CA GLU A 65 -15.73 22.58 6.45
C GLU A 65 -17.18 22.23 6.83
N ILE A 66 -17.61 22.66 8.03
CA ILE A 66 -18.95 22.39 8.55
C ILE A 66 -19.90 23.41 7.96
N LYS A 67 -20.95 22.93 7.27
CA LYS A 67 -22.09 23.70 6.75
C LYS A 67 -23.32 23.41 7.60
N ASP A 68 -24.41 24.09 7.32
CA ASP A 68 -25.65 23.96 8.10
C ASP A 68 -26.26 22.54 8.00
N ASP A 69 -26.12 21.88 6.85
CA ASP A 69 -26.79 20.59 6.55
C ASP A 69 -25.85 19.48 6.09
N HIS A 70 -24.56 19.76 5.99
CA HIS A 70 -23.53 18.78 5.59
C HIS A 70 -22.12 19.23 6.01
N VAL A 71 -21.16 18.33 5.91
CA VAL A 71 -19.73 18.64 6.06
C VAL A 71 -19.03 18.39 4.74
N VAL A 72 -18.30 19.38 4.26
CA VAL A 72 -17.44 19.26 3.07
C VAL A 72 -16.10 18.71 3.53
N TRP A 73 -15.76 17.52 3.04
CA TRP A 73 -14.46 16.90 3.24
C TRP A 73 -13.60 17.07 2.00
N THR A 74 -12.55 17.84 2.12
CA THR A 74 -11.63 18.13 1.02
C THR A 74 -10.33 17.37 1.21
N LEU A 75 -9.94 16.62 0.17
CA LEU A 75 -8.63 15.98 0.06
C LEU A 75 -7.82 16.68 -1.02
N THR A 76 -6.59 17.04 -0.70
CA THR A 76 -5.63 17.58 -1.67
C THR A 76 -4.46 16.62 -1.86
N LYS A 77 -3.85 16.68 -3.03
CA LYS A 77 -2.68 15.88 -3.40
C LYS A 77 -1.58 16.80 -3.93
N ARG A 78 -0.35 16.35 -3.83
CA ARG A 78 0.80 16.94 -4.49
C ARG A 78 1.65 15.88 -5.17
N SER A 79 2.49 16.30 -6.08
CA SER A 79 3.54 15.43 -6.61
C SER A 79 4.56 15.12 -5.51
N LYS A 80 5.08 13.89 -5.53
CA LYS A 80 6.21 13.52 -4.67
C LYS A 80 7.44 14.33 -5.05
N THR A 81 8.23 14.68 -4.07
CA THR A 81 9.55 15.26 -4.29
C THR A 81 10.53 14.20 -4.81
N GLN A 82 11.65 14.65 -5.41
CA GLN A 82 12.69 13.71 -5.83
C GLN A 82 13.26 12.93 -4.65
N GLU A 83 13.41 13.56 -3.49
CA GLU A 83 13.87 12.91 -2.27
C GLU A 83 12.92 11.78 -1.81
N GLU A 84 11.60 12.00 -1.89
CA GLU A 84 10.60 10.97 -1.56
C GLU A 84 10.66 9.79 -2.54
N LEU A 85 10.82 10.06 -3.85
CA LEU A 85 10.96 9.02 -4.87
C LEU A 85 12.24 8.20 -4.68
N ASP A 86 13.36 8.87 -4.40
CA ASP A 86 14.65 8.22 -4.15
C ASP A 86 14.61 7.37 -2.88
N ALA A 87 13.95 7.85 -1.82
CA ALA A 87 13.76 7.11 -0.58
C ALA A 87 12.89 5.86 -0.78
N GLU A 88 11.80 5.95 -1.54
CA GLU A 88 10.95 4.80 -1.88
C GLU A 88 11.70 3.78 -2.74
N GLU A 89 12.51 4.24 -3.69
CA GLU A 89 13.34 3.34 -4.50
C GLU A 89 14.39 2.63 -3.64
N ALA A 90 15.06 3.36 -2.76
CA ALA A 90 16.05 2.79 -1.84
C ALA A 90 15.43 1.73 -0.92
N GLU A 91 14.21 1.98 -0.40
CA GLU A 91 13.49 1.03 0.44
C GLU A 91 13.07 -0.22 -0.36
N ARG A 92 12.58 -0.07 -1.59
CA ARG A 92 12.30 -1.22 -2.48
C ARG A 92 13.55 -2.07 -2.68
N TRP A 93 14.68 -1.46 -2.99
CA TRP A 93 15.95 -2.18 -3.15
C TRP A 93 16.40 -2.84 -1.85
N ARG A 94 16.17 -2.24 -0.70
CA ARG A 94 16.45 -2.84 0.59
C ARG A 94 15.64 -4.13 0.79
N LEU A 95 14.34 -4.10 0.52
CA LEU A 95 13.45 -5.27 0.62
C LEU A 95 13.83 -6.37 -0.38
N TRP A 96 14.13 -6.00 -1.62
CA TRP A 96 14.57 -6.96 -2.63
C TRP A 96 15.90 -7.64 -2.28
N ARG A 97 16.84 -6.92 -1.65
CA ARG A 97 18.08 -7.52 -1.15
C ARG A 97 17.83 -8.55 -0.04
N ILE A 98 16.88 -8.29 0.85
CA ILE A 98 16.47 -9.24 1.89
C ILE A 98 15.91 -10.50 1.25
N GLU A 99 14.97 -10.38 0.32
CA GLU A 99 14.37 -11.51 -0.39
C GLU A 99 15.40 -12.29 -1.20
N ARG A 100 16.28 -11.62 -1.91
CA ARG A 100 17.39 -12.24 -2.63
C ARG A 100 18.30 -13.06 -1.70
N ASN A 101 18.67 -12.49 -0.56
CA ASN A 101 19.54 -13.17 0.39
C ASN A 101 18.84 -14.39 0.98
N PHE A 102 17.55 -14.32 1.25
CA PHE A 102 16.75 -15.46 1.67
C PHE A 102 16.79 -16.58 0.61
N ARG A 103 16.53 -16.27 -0.66
CA ARG A 103 16.59 -17.24 -1.77
C ARG A 103 17.98 -17.85 -1.96
N LEU A 104 19.04 -17.08 -1.74
CA LEU A 104 20.41 -17.62 -1.75
C LEU A 104 20.62 -18.60 -0.60
N ALA A 105 20.22 -18.24 0.63
CA ALA A 105 20.37 -19.08 1.81
C ALA A 105 19.57 -20.39 1.70
N GLU A 106 18.36 -20.37 1.14
CA GLU A 106 17.55 -21.56 0.88
C GLU A 106 18.25 -22.59 -0.03
N THR A 107 19.24 -22.17 -0.79
CA THR A 107 19.98 -23.03 -1.73
C THR A 107 21.42 -23.34 -1.31
N ASP A 108 21.87 -22.85 -0.16
CA ASP A 108 23.24 -23.08 0.32
C ASP A 108 23.48 -24.56 0.61
N TRP A 109 22.50 -25.27 1.15
CA TRP A 109 22.57 -26.69 1.40
C TRP A 109 22.83 -27.53 0.12
N VAL A 110 22.32 -27.08 -1.03
CA VAL A 110 22.54 -27.76 -2.32
C VAL A 110 24.01 -27.71 -2.68
N ILE A 111 24.63 -26.54 -2.52
CA ILE A 111 26.07 -26.38 -2.78
C ILE A 111 26.90 -27.29 -1.86
N ILE A 112 26.56 -27.24 -0.56
CA ILE A 112 27.25 -28.06 0.45
C ILE A 112 27.12 -29.55 0.12
N LYS A 113 25.94 -30.05 -0.21
CA LYS A 113 25.68 -31.45 -0.59
C LYS A 113 26.57 -31.92 -1.71
N TYR A 114 26.73 -31.15 -2.79
CA TYR A 114 27.57 -31.56 -3.92
C TYR A 114 29.07 -31.49 -3.56
N LEU A 115 29.49 -30.49 -2.78
CA LEU A 115 30.86 -30.38 -2.31
C LEU A 115 31.25 -31.53 -1.39
N GLU A 116 30.40 -31.91 -0.43
CA GLU A 116 30.63 -33.06 0.47
C GLU A 116 30.73 -34.39 -0.28
N ALA A 117 29.95 -34.54 -1.35
CA ALA A 117 29.99 -35.71 -2.22
C ALA A 117 31.20 -35.73 -3.19
N GLY A 118 32.06 -34.70 -3.20
CA GLY A 118 33.13 -34.53 -4.16
C GLY A 118 32.64 -34.38 -5.62
N GLN A 119 31.43 -33.92 -5.80
CA GLN A 119 30.76 -33.75 -7.09
C GLN A 119 30.72 -32.30 -7.52
N ALA A 120 30.72 -32.06 -8.83
CA ALA A 120 30.49 -30.74 -9.36
C ALA A 120 29.03 -30.31 -9.11
N VAL A 121 28.83 -29.04 -8.68
CA VAL A 121 27.49 -28.46 -8.55
C VAL A 121 26.86 -28.35 -9.95
N PRO A 122 25.61 -28.83 -10.16
CA PRO A 122 24.95 -28.70 -11.46
C PRO A 122 24.87 -27.26 -11.94
N GLU A 123 25.10 -27.04 -13.23
CA GLU A 123 25.16 -25.72 -13.85
C GLU A 123 23.85 -24.91 -13.62
N ALA A 124 22.71 -25.56 -13.62
CA ALA A 124 21.42 -24.90 -13.37
C ALA A 124 21.40 -24.16 -12.00
N TRP A 125 22.00 -24.76 -10.96
CA TRP A 125 22.08 -24.13 -9.64
C TRP A 125 23.09 -22.98 -9.59
N THR A 126 24.24 -23.14 -10.24
CA THR A 126 25.24 -22.07 -10.31
C THR A 126 24.70 -20.88 -11.09
N THR A 127 24.01 -21.11 -12.22
CA THR A 127 23.37 -20.09 -13.04
C THR A 127 22.27 -19.36 -12.25
N TYR A 128 21.37 -20.09 -11.59
CA TYR A 128 20.33 -19.50 -10.74
C TYR A 128 20.91 -18.58 -9.66
N ARG A 129 21.90 -19.07 -8.93
CA ARG A 129 22.53 -18.31 -7.85
C ARG A 129 23.31 -17.10 -8.38
N GLN A 130 23.93 -17.20 -9.54
CA GLN A 130 24.59 -16.07 -10.18
C GLN A 130 23.57 -15.03 -10.61
N ALA A 131 22.47 -15.44 -11.24
CA ALA A 131 21.39 -14.52 -11.62
C ALA A 131 20.81 -13.75 -10.39
N LEU A 132 20.67 -14.42 -9.24
CA LEU A 132 20.27 -13.74 -7.99
C LEU A 132 21.31 -12.70 -7.54
N ARG A 133 22.60 -12.95 -7.65
CA ARG A 133 23.65 -12.00 -7.27
C ARG A 133 23.69 -10.78 -8.18
N ASP A 134 23.35 -10.98 -9.45
CA ASP A 134 23.40 -9.93 -10.49
C ASP A 134 22.15 -9.05 -10.50
N LEU A 135 21.08 -9.42 -9.79
CA LEU A 135 19.82 -8.63 -9.74
C LEU A 135 20.01 -7.13 -9.45
N PRO A 136 20.90 -6.70 -8.51
CA PRO A 136 21.05 -5.27 -8.22
C PRO A 136 21.55 -4.42 -9.39
N VAL A 137 22.13 -5.03 -10.41
CA VAL A 137 22.63 -4.36 -11.62
C VAL A 137 21.82 -4.71 -12.87
N THR A 138 20.72 -5.44 -12.71
CA THR A 138 19.84 -5.83 -13.82
C THR A 138 18.77 -4.74 -14.07
N PRO A 139 18.86 -3.94 -15.14
CA PRO A 139 17.98 -2.80 -15.36
C PRO A 139 16.49 -3.16 -15.52
N THR A 140 16.21 -4.39 -15.91
CA THR A 140 14.84 -4.90 -16.13
C THR A 140 14.21 -5.55 -14.91
N PHE A 141 14.92 -5.61 -13.78
CA PHE A 141 14.37 -6.18 -12.57
C PHE A 141 13.34 -5.23 -11.95
N ASN A 142 12.13 -5.73 -11.71
CA ASN A 142 10.98 -4.96 -11.22
C ASN A 142 10.35 -5.53 -9.93
N GLY A 143 11.05 -6.48 -9.27
CA GLY A 143 10.56 -7.14 -8.05
C GLY A 143 9.65 -8.35 -8.27
N SER A 144 9.21 -8.64 -9.52
CA SER A 144 8.36 -9.79 -9.84
C SER A 144 9.05 -10.83 -10.72
N ASN A 145 10.02 -10.42 -11.53
CA ASN A 145 10.74 -11.30 -12.46
C ASN A 145 11.99 -11.95 -11.83
N TRP A 146 11.78 -12.63 -10.70
CA TRP A 146 12.84 -13.39 -10.03
C TRP A 146 13.34 -14.54 -10.89
N PRO A 147 14.65 -14.88 -10.81
CA PRO A 147 15.18 -16.09 -11.42
C PRO A 147 14.39 -17.33 -10.98
N VAL A 148 14.16 -18.25 -11.92
CA VAL A 148 13.41 -19.48 -11.64
C VAL A 148 14.33 -20.51 -10.98
N ARG A 149 13.91 -21.05 -9.85
CA ARG A 149 14.65 -22.08 -9.12
C ARG A 149 14.64 -23.39 -9.90
N PRO A 150 15.77 -24.09 -10.01
CA PRO A 150 15.88 -25.29 -10.86
C PRO A 150 14.96 -26.45 -10.49
N ASP A 151 14.55 -26.58 -9.22
CA ASP A 151 13.63 -27.61 -8.75
C ASP A 151 12.15 -27.21 -8.79
N ALA A 152 11.84 -25.99 -9.20
CA ALA A 152 10.45 -25.51 -9.35
C ALA A 152 9.82 -25.93 -10.68
N THR A 153 10.57 -26.58 -11.56
CA THR A 153 10.15 -26.98 -12.93
C THR A 153 9.76 -28.46 -13.06
N ASN A 154 9.50 -29.17 -11.96
CA ASN A 154 9.01 -30.56 -11.99
C ASN A 154 7.53 -30.63 -11.68
#